data_49ce4335a5078059f58cfe3607f8ed81
#
_entry.id   49ce4335a5078059f58cfe3607f8ed81
#
_cell.length_a   1.000
_cell.length_b   1.000
_cell.length_c   1.000
_cell.angle_alpha   90.00
_cell.angle_beta   90.00
_cell.angle_gamma   90.00
#
_symmetry.space_group_name_H-M   'P 1'
#
loop_
_entity.id
_entity.type
_entity.pdbx_description
1 polymer ?
#
loop_
_entity_poly.entity_id
_entity_poly.type
_entity_poly.pdbx_seq_one_letter_code
_entity_poly.pdbx_strand_id
1 'polypeptide(L)'
;MNVLIYDIETLKELFLIVIYNPESDVTYEFQVSRWTNQLDGFIRFTEQHDEHYWVGYNNLRFDSQVVEHIIRNYENWHELGGLEICAMIAQKAADTIHDANYDVFPEYREEWLSLKQLDLFKINHYDNKNRMVSLKRLEFEMDLENIEEMPIHHTKENMTQDEIALTIDYCRNDVMATYEFYKVTTGNTEHPLYKDNNQIELRQDIYEEFGIPCLNYSDSKIGDEMIKKYYCQEKGIQYSDLPKKGLFRTEVKVRDCIADYISFQTPELQAFLKKVSKERLTMKDEFKESLMFYENIYTFAKGGLHTENKPKVFEADNDNIIVDWDVSSYYPAIIINNGRYPGHLGKEFLLGYRAMFEKRLELKPLAKKDKKIAGIVGALKLAVNSVYGKSSDMLSWIYDRQLTMFTTITGELSLLMLIEAYELADIHVISANTDGVTIMVNKSLIDKMHEINSWWMEATKYELERTDYQKIIFSTVNDYLAIKTNGEIKKKGDFLTDFELHKNKSARIVPIALEQFFVNDVPVATTIHNHTNIYDYCLRQK
;
A
#
# COMPACT_ATOMS: atom_id res chain seq x y z
N MET A 1 7.45 -13.07 -20.73
CA MET A 1 8.61 -13.06 -19.80
C MET A 1 8.81 -14.49 -19.35
N ASN A 2 9.99 -15.08 -19.59
CA ASN A 2 10.29 -16.45 -19.13
C ASN A 2 10.73 -16.37 -17.68
N VAL A 3 10.13 -17.17 -16.80
CA VAL A 3 10.38 -17.13 -15.36
C VAL A 3 10.79 -18.49 -14.83
N LEU A 4 11.61 -18.49 -13.80
CA LEU A 4 11.96 -19.64 -12.95
C LEU A 4 11.63 -19.28 -11.52
N ILE A 5 10.83 -20.08 -10.85
CA ILE A 5 10.47 -19.86 -9.45
C ILE A 5 11.48 -20.62 -8.60
N TYR A 6 12.11 -19.99 -7.62
CA TYR A 6 13.16 -20.65 -6.84
C TYR A 6 13.13 -20.26 -5.36
N ASP A 7 13.70 -21.15 -4.57
CA ASP A 7 13.97 -20.95 -3.16
C ASP A 7 15.22 -21.71 -2.75
N ILE A 8 15.92 -21.29 -1.69
CA ILE A 8 17.15 -21.94 -1.21
C ILE A 8 17.06 -22.29 0.28
N GLU A 9 17.74 -23.40 0.64
CA GLU A 9 17.97 -23.75 2.03
C GLU A 9 19.47 -23.79 2.34
N THR A 10 19.85 -23.11 3.41
CA THR A 10 21.26 -22.96 3.81
C THR A 10 21.45 -23.43 5.25
N LEU A 11 21.65 -24.73 5.40
CA LEU A 11 21.98 -25.36 6.69
C LEU A 11 23.48 -25.56 6.81
N LYS A 12 23.95 -25.81 8.01
CA LYS A 12 25.40 -26.01 8.28
C LYS A 12 26.07 -27.08 7.40
N GLU A 13 25.34 -28.14 7.05
CA GLU A 13 25.85 -29.27 6.26
C GLU A 13 25.07 -29.53 4.96
N LEU A 14 24.19 -28.60 4.59
CA LEU A 14 23.40 -28.72 3.38
C LEU A 14 23.23 -27.34 2.74
N PHE A 15 23.55 -27.24 1.46
CA PHE A 15 22.99 -26.23 0.55
C PHE A 15 22.01 -26.94 -0.39
N LEU A 16 20.85 -26.38 -0.54
CA LEU A 16 19.81 -26.85 -1.44
C LEU A 16 19.23 -25.66 -2.21
N ILE A 17 19.00 -25.84 -3.50
CA ILE A 17 18.17 -24.94 -4.30
C ILE A 17 17.16 -25.76 -5.07
N VAL A 18 15.91 -25.35 -5.01
CA VAL A 18 14.81 -25.91 -5.81
C VAL A 18 14.34 -24.85 -6.77
N ILE A 19 14.14 -25.24 -8.04
CA ILE A 19 13.79 -24.34 -9.14
C ILE A 19 12.64 -24.98 -9.91
N TYR A 20 11.51 -24.30 -10.00
CA TYR A 20 10.36 -24.71 -10.81
C TYR A 20 10.25 -23.86 -12.06
N ASN A 21 10.12 -24.52 -13.21
CA ASN A 21 9.84 -23.87 -14.48
C ASN A 21 8.36 -24.04 -14.84
N PRO A 22 7.54 -22.98 -14.72
CA PRO A 22 6.10 -23.06 -15.00
C PRO A 22 5.75 -23.34 -16.47
N GLU A 23 6.66 -23.03 -17.42
CA GLU A 23 6.41 -23.23 -18.84
C GLU A 23 6.52 -24.72 -19.22
N SER A 24 7.49 -25.42 -18.67
CA SER A 24 7.73 -26.84 -18.93
C SER A 24 7.12 -27.78 -17.89
N ASP A 25 6.62 -27.24 -16.79
CA ASP A 25 6.14 -27.99 -15.61
C ASP A 25 7.22 -28.95 -15.05
N VAL A 26 8.47 -28.46 -14.97
CA VAL A 26 9.63 -29.23 -14.49
C VAL A 26 10.24 -28.56 -13.29
N THR A 27 10.54 -29.38 -12.26
CA THR A 27 11.29 -28.96 -11.08
C THR A 27 12.73 -29.48 -11.19
N TYR A 28 13.69 -28.60 -10.96
CA TYR A 28 15.11 -28.89 -10.89
C TYR A 28 15.58 -28.72 -9.46
N GLU A 29 16.53 -29.58 -9.04
CA GLU A 29 17.06 -29.60 -7.69
C GLU A 29 18.56 -29.76 -7.75
N PHE A 30 19.27 -28.93 -6.98
CA PHE A 30 20.71 -29.05 -6.83
C PHE A 30 21.05 -28.98 -5.35
N GLN A 31 21.82 -29.94 -4.88
CA GLN A 31 22.27 -29.99 -3.51
C GLN A 31 23.80 -30.11 -3.39
N VAL A 32 24.32 -29.55 -2.32
CA VAL A 32 25.68 -29.80 -1.84
C VAL A 32 25.55 -30.28 -0.39
N SER A 33 26.15 -31.42 -0.10
CA SER A 33 26.16 -32.05 1.22
C SER A 33 27.37 -32.96 1.36
N ARG A 34 27.48 -33.68 2.47
CA ARG A 34 28.51 -34.74 2.59
C ARG A 34 28.32 -35.93 1.63
N TRP A 35 27.07 -36.10 1.12
CA TRP A 35 26.71 -37.24 0.28
C TRP A 35 26.72 -36.90 -1.21
N THR A 36 26.47 -35.69 -1.57
CA THR A 36 26.28 -35.25 -2.95
C THR A 36 26.85 -33.86 -3.11
N ASN A 37 27.52 -33.61 -4.25
CA ASN A 37 27.93 -32.27 -4.66
C ASN A 37 27.49 -32.05 -6.11
N GLN A 38 26.45 -31.22 -6.30
CA GLN A 38 25.90 -30.88 -7.62
C GLN A 38 26.21 -29.43 -8.02
N LEU A 39 27.21 -28.80 -7.40
CA LEU A 39 27.57 -27.41 -7.64
C LEU A 39 27.83 -27.12 -9.13
N ASP A 40 28.59 -27.99 -9.82
CA ASP A 40 28.87 -27.86 -11.25
C ASP A 40 27.62 -27.92 -12.12
N GLY A 41 26.65 -28.75 -11.71
CA GLY A 41 25.34 -28.85 -12.36
C GLY A 41 24.55 -27.58 -12.21
N PHE A 42 24.55 -27.01 -11.01
CA PHE A 42 23.87 -25.76 -10.71
C PHE A 42 24.46 -24.58 -11.50
N ILE A 43 25.79 -24.42 -11.52
CA ILE A 43 26.45 -23.34 -12.28
C ILE A 43 26.13 -23.44 -13.77
N ARG A 44 26.24 -24.62 -14.37
CA ARG A 44 25.83 -24.82 -15.78
C ARG A 44 24.35 -24.49 -16.01
N PHE A 45 23.49 -24.79 -15.06
CA PHE A 45 22.07 -24.44 -15.14
C PHE A 45 21.88 -22.92 -15.14
N THR A 46 22.58 -22.18 -14.28
CA THR A 46 22.50 -20.71 -14.23
C THR A 46 22.95 -20.09 -15.55
N GLU A 47 24.04 -20.58 -16.15
CA GLU A 47 24.55 -20.12 -17.46
C GLU A 47 23.55 -20.37 -18.60
N GLN A 48 22.82 -21.49 -18.57
CA GLN A 48 21.82 -21.82 -19.58
C GLN A 48 20.51 -21.03 -19.44
N HIS A 49 20.29 -20.43 -18.27
CA HIS A 49 19.06 -19.73 -17.92
C HIS A 49 19.30 -18.28 -17.47
N ASP A 50 20.37 -17.65 -17.91
CA ASP A 50 20.74 -16.25 -17.59
C ASP A 50 19.73 -15.21 -18.12
N GLU A 51 19.03 -15.55 -19.21
CA GLU A 51 17.98 -14.70 -19.79
C GLU A 51 16.63 -14.81 -19.06
N HIS A 52 16.43 -15.80 -18.20
CA HIS A 52 15.21 -15.96 -17.40
C HIS A 52 15.19 -15.00 -16.22
N TYR A 53 13.99 -14.64 -15.80
CA TYR A 53 13.78 -13.97 -14.51
C TYR A 53 13.64 -15.01 -13.41
N TRP A 54 14.50 -14.91 -12.41
CA TRP A 54 14.48 -15.76 -11.23
C TRP A 54 13.58 -15.13 -10.18
N VAL A 55 12.44 -15.76 -9.92
CA VAL A 55 11.36 -15.26 -9.08
C VAL A 55 11.46 -15.89 -7.69
N GLY A 56 11.50 -15.07 -6.67
CA GLY A 56 11.51 -15.52 -5.28
C GLY A 56 10.72 -14.60 -4.37
N TYR A 57 10.68 -14.93 -3.10
CA TYR A 57 10.03 -14.15 -2.07
C TYR A 57 11.08 -13.52 -1.13
N ASN A 58 11.25 -12.21 -1.18
CA ASN A 58 12.32 -11.47 -0.49
C ASN A 58 13.75 -11.88 -0.95
N ASN A 59 13.84 -12.43 -2.13
CA ASN A 59 15.04 -13.01 -2.70
C ASN A 59 16.17 -11.99 -2.94
N LEU A 60 15.84 -10.74 -3.27
CA LEU A 60 16.86 -9.68 -3.43
C LEU A 60 17.59 -9.36 -2.12
N ARG A 61 17.00 -9.68 -0.99
CA ARG A 61 17.60 -9.46 0.33
C ARG A 61 18.36 -10.67 0.85
N PHE A 62 18.03 -11.89 0.39
CA PHE A 62 18.63 -13.13 0.91
C PHE A 62 19.08 -14.07 -0.20
N ASP A 63 18.17 -14.75 -0.89
CA ASP A 63 18.50 -15.85 -1.81
C ASP A 63 19.46 -15.42 -2.91
N SER A 64 19.21 -14.31 -3.55
CA SER A 64 20.06 -13.79 -4.63
C SER A 64 21.46 -13.41 -4.13
N GLN A 65 21.60 -13.00 -2.86
CA GLN A 65 22.90 -12.69 -2.26
C GLN A 65 23.75 -13.94 -2.07
N VAL A 66 23.11 -15.03 -1.67
CA VAL A 66 23.79 -16.34 -1.49
C VAL A 66 24.11 -16.93 -2.85
N VAL A 67 23.17 -16.96 -3.79
CA VAL A 67 23.36 -17.48 -5.15
C VAL A 67 24.47 -16.72 -5.88
N GLU A 68 24.46 -15.39 -5.83
CA GLU A 68 25.51 -14.57 -6.44
C GLU A 68 26.89 -14.86 -5.82
N HIS A 69 26.93 -15.04 -4.51
CA HIS A 69 28.16 -15.41 -3.82
C HIS A 69 28.70 -16.77 -4.30
N ILE A 70 27.83 -17.73 -4.51
CA ILE A 70 28.19 -19.05 -5.06
C ILE A 70 28.76 -18.88 -6.48
N ILE A 71 28.06 -18.18 -7.36
CA ILE A 71 28.49 -17.96 -8.75
C ILE A 71 29.89 -17.31 -8.80
N ARG A 72 30.12 -16.27 -8.00
CA ARG A 72 31.39 -15.53 -8.00
C ARG A 72 32.57 -16.31 -7.41
N ASN A 73 32.31 -17.26 -6.52
CA ASN A 73 33.36 -18.03 -5.85
C ASN A 73 33.53 -19.44 -6.41
N TYR A 74 32.70 -19.86 -7.34
CA TYR A 74 32.71 -21.23 -7.89
C TYR A 74 34.08 -21.71 -8.35
N GLU A 75 34.82 -20.88 -9.11
CA GLU A 75 36.17 -21.20 -9.59
C GLU A 75 37.15 -21.56 -8.47
N ASN A 76 36.93 -21.02 -7.26
CA ASN A 76 37.77 -21.32 -6.08
C ASN A 76 37.27 -22.53 -5.29
N TRP A 77 36.04 -23.00 -5.54
CA TRP A 77 35.37 -24.03 -4.73
C TRP A 77 35.31 -25.42 -5.39
N HIS A 78 35.60 -25.53 -6.67
CA HIS A 78 35.42 -26.78 -7.41
C HIS A 78 36.30 -27.95 -6.90
N GLU A 79 37.39 -27.66 -6.17
CA GLU A 79 38.26 -28.68 -5.55
C GLU A 79 37.92 -28.96 -4.07
N LEU A 80 36.97 -28.18 -3.48
CA LEU A 80 36.63 -28.34 -2.07
C LEU A 80 35.64 -29.48 -1.83
N GLY A 81 35.67 -30.02 -0.62
CA GLY A 81 34.70 -31.01 -0.17
C GLY A 81 33.32 -30.41 0.05
N GLY A 82 32.25 -31.18 -0.16
CA GLY A 82 30.88 -30.68 -0.04
C GLY A 82 30.56 -30.00 1.30
N LEU A 83 31.09 -30.53 2.42
CA LEU A 83 30.90 -29.90 3.74
C LEU A 83 31.63 -28.55 3.89
N GLU A 84 32.79 -28.40 3.26
CA GLU A 84 33.52 -27.13 3.27
C GLU A 84 32.74 -26.06 2.50
N ILE A 85 32.21 -26.43 1.33
CA ILE A 85 31.33 -25.56 0.53
C ILE A 85 30.07 -25.16 1.33
N CYS A 86 29.38 -26.13 1.96
CA CYS A 86 28.23 -25.85 2.80
C CYS A 86 28.55 -24.87 3.92
N ALA A 87 29.68 -25.03 4.61
CA ALA A 87 30.08 -24.13 5.69
C ALA A 87 30.30 -22.69 5.20
N MET A 88 30.91 -22.53 4.01
CA MET A 88 31.10 -21.18 3.40
C MET A 88 29.80 -20.55 3.00
N ILE A 89 28.88 -21.31 2.41
CA ILE A 89 27.53 -20.84 2.04
C ILE A 89 26.72 -20.49 3.30
N ALA A 90 26.73 -21.33 4.32
CA ALA A 90 26.05 -21.07 5.60
C ALA A 90 26.58 -19.81 6.30
N GLN A 91 27.91 -19.56 6.24
CA GLN A 91 28.49 -18.32 6.75
C GLN A 91 27.98 -17.12 5.98
N LYS A 92 27.97 -17.16 4.63
CA LYS A 92 27.42 -16.09 3.81
C LYS A 92 25.95 -15.82 4.13
N ALA A 93 25.14 -16.85 4.31
CA ALA A 93 23.73 -16.73 4.71
C ALA A 93 23.60 -16.04 6.08
N ALA A 94 24.40 -16.44 7.06
CA ALA A 94 24.42 -15.84 8.39
C ALA A 94 24.81 -14.35 8.35
N ASP A 95 25.83 -13.99 7.57
CA ASP A 95 26.27 -12.59 7.39
C ASP A 95 25.16 -11.78 6.71
N THR A 96 24.51 -12.33 5.71
CA THR A 96 23.39 -11.68 5.00
C THR A 96 22.20 -11.42 5.93
N ILE A 97 21.84 -12.38 6.79
CA ILE A 97 20.79 -12.22 7.80
C ILE A 97 21.18 -11.16 8.85
N HIS A 98 22.44 -11.20 9.31
CA HIS A 98 22.97 -10.21 10.25
C HIS A 98 22.83 -8.79 9.65
N ASP A 99 23.32 -8.57 8.45
CA ASP A 99 23.25 -7.28 7.76
C ASP A 99 21.80 -6.80 7.57
N ALA A 100 20.89 -7.72 7.23
CA ALA A 100 19.47 -7.41 7.12
C ALA A 100 18.86 -6.93 8.44
N ASN A 101 19.23 -7.52 9.58
CA ASN A 101 18.75 -7.15 10.91
C ASN A 101 19.23 -5.77 11.38
N TYR A 102 20.36 -5.30 10.85
CA TYR A 102 20.92 -3.98 11.15
C TYR A 102 20.68 -2.94 10.06
N ASP A 103 19.74 -3.18 9.13
CA ASP A 103 19.42 -2.31 8.00
C ASP A 103 20.65 -1.97 7.11
N VAL A 104 21.66 -2.85 7.06
CA VAL A 104 22.80 -2.73 6.15
C VAL A 104 22.34 -3.06 4.73
N PHE A 105 22.85 -2.32 3.75
CA PHE A 105 22.55 -2.60 2.35
C PHE A 105 23.10 -3.96 1.92
N PRO A 106 22.40 -4.70 1.03
CA PRO A 106 22.91 -5.93 0.46
C PRO A 106 24.30 -5.75 -0.18
N GLU A 107 25.18 -6.74 -0.02
CA GLU A 107 26.53 -6.72 -0.58
C GLU A 107 26.50 -6.60 -2.10
N TYR A 108 25.62 -7.38 -2.76
CA TYR A 108 25.42 -7.32 -4.21
C TYR A 108 24.17 -6.51 -4.51
N ARG A 109 24.35 -5.37 -5.15
CA ARG A 109 23.22 -4.57 -5.62
C ARG A 109 22.51 -5.28 -6.76
N GLU A 110 21.22 -5.03 -6.95
CA GLU A 110 20.40 -5.65 -7.99
C GLU A 110 21.04 -5.55 -9.39
N GLU A 111 21.62 -4.40 -9.72
CA GLU A 111 22.29 -4.15 -10.99
C GLU A 111 23.63 -4.90 -11.17
N TRP A 112 24.14 -5.55 -10.13
CA TRP A 112 25.39 -6.31 -10.13
C TRP A 112 25.18 -7.82 -10.07
N LEU A 113 23.93 -8.27 -9.99
CA LEU A 113 23.59 -9.68 -9.96
C LEU A 113 23.74 -10.30 -11.36
N SER A 114 24.30 -11.49 -11.41
CA SER A 114 24.48 -12.26 -12.64
C SER A 114 23.17 -12.75 -13.24
N LEU A 115 22.16 -12.98 -12.39
CA LEU A 115 20.84 -13.47 -12.77
C LEU A 115 19.79 -12.37 -12.59
N LYS A 116 18.88 -12.26 -13.55
CA LYS A 116 17.75 -11.31 -13.49
C LYS A 116 16.77 -11.72 -12.40
N GLN A 117 16.46 -10.85 -11.46
CA GLN A 117 15.63 -11.17 -10.32
C GLN A 117 14.23 -10.53 -10.39
N LEU A 118 13.22 -11.25 -9.89
CA LEU A 118 11.91 -10.73 -9.54
C LEU A 118 11.62 -11.02 -8.07
N ASP A 119 11.42 -9.97 -7.30
CA ASP A 119 11.17 -10.08 -5.86
C ASP A 119 9.70 -9.79 -5.55
N LEU A 120 8.91 -10.82 -5.32
CA LEU A 120 7.48 -10.71 -5.06
C LEU A 120 7.18 -9.95 -3.76
N PHE A 121 8.08 -9.98 -2.78
CA PHE A 121 7.93 -9.24 -1.53
C PHE A 121 7.97 -7.72 -1.78
N LYS A 122 8.92 -7.23 -2.58
CA LYS A 122 9.03 -5.82 -2.93
C LYS A 122 7.93 -5.36 -3.88
N ILE A 123 7.63 -6.14 -4.93
CA ILE A 123 6.60 -5.83 -5.91
C ILE A 123 5.25 -5.60 -5.22
N ASN A 124 4.91 -6.41 -4.21
CA ASN A 124 3.66 -6.31 -3.45
C ASN A 124 3.74 -5.36 -2.24
N HIS A 125 4.85 -4.60 -2.12
CA HIS A 125 5.04 -3.60 -1.07
C HIS A 125 5.06 -4.18 0.35
N TYR A 126 5.56 -5.40 0.52
CA TYR A 126 5.72 -6.04 1.83
C TYR A 126 7.04 -5.67 2.53
N ASP A 127 7.92 -4.94 1.86
CA ASP A 127 9.08 -4.26 2.43
C ASP A 127 8.71 -3.10 3.39
N ASN A 128 7.44 -2.70 3.42
CA ASN A 128 6.91 -1.75 4.40
C ASN A 128 6.55 -2.46 5.72
N LYS A 129 7.04 -1.94 6.85
CA LYS A 129 6.83 -2.53 8.20
C LYS A 129 5.34 -2.76 8.54
N ASN A 130 4.44 -1.93 8.03
CA ASN A 130 3.00 -2.05 8.28
C ASN A 130 2.31 -3.09 7.38
N ARG A 131 2.98 -3.55 6.34
CA ARG A 131 2.45 -4.54 5.38
C ARG A 131 3.27 -5.83 5.37
N MET A 132 4.36 -5.86 6.13
CA MET A 132 5.28 -6.99 6.16
C MET A 132 4.57 -8.29 6.52
N VAL A 133 4.76 -9.28 5.68
CA VAL A 133 4.17 -10.61 5.82
C VAL A 133 5.21 -11.66 5.40
N SER A 134 5.28 -12.80 6.09
CA SER A 134 6.14 -13.91 5.72
C SER A 134 5.49 -14.79 4.66
N LEU A 135 6.27 -15.59 3.93
CA LEU A 135 5.73 -16.56 2.96
C LEU A 135 4.75 -17.53 3.65
N LYS A 136 5.10 -18.06 4.83
CA LYS A 136 4.21 -18.93 5.63
C LYS A 136 2.88 -18.27 6.00
N ARG A 137 2.89 -16.98 6.25
CA ARG A 137 1.66 -16.25 6.47
C ARG A 137 0.85 -16.10 5.19
N LEU A 138 1.50 -15.87 4.04
CA LEU A 138 0.82 -15.82 2.74
C LEU A 138 0.19 -17.16 2.37
N GLU A 139 0.89 -18.27 2.58
CA GLU A 139 0.33 -19.62 2.40
C GLU A 139 -0.99 -19.77 3.16
N PHE A 140 -1.01 -19.35 4.41
CA PHE A 140 -2.18 -19.38 5.26
C PHE A 140 -3.30 -18.42 4.77
N GLU A 141 -2.95 -17.22 4.31
CA GLU A 141 -3.94 -16.25 3.82
C GLU A 141 -4.41 -16.56 2.38
N MET A 142 -3.66 -17.34 1.62
CA MET A 142 -4.08 -17.90 0.33
C MET A 142 -4.88 -19.20 0.47
N ASP A 143 -5.08 -19.68 1.71
CA ASP A 143 -5.78 -20.94 2.03
C ASP A 143 -5.13 -22.15 1.33
N LEU A 144 -3.78 -22.21 1.27
CA LEU A 144 -3.06 -23.36 0.71
C LEU A 144 -3.17 -24.58 1.63
N GLU A 145 -3.25 -25.76 1.03
CA GLU A 145 -3.48 -27.01 1.78
C GLU A 145 -2.27 -27.46 2.62
N ASN A 146 -1.04 -27.24 2.09
CA ASN A 146 0.20 -27.69 2.71
C ASN A 146 0.96 -26.48 3.27
N ILE A 147 0.86 -26.26 4.56
CA ILE A 147 1.62 -25.24 5.29
C ILE A 147 2.54 -25.97 6.24
N GLU A 148 3.83 -25.97 5.94
CA GLU A 148 4.83 -26.70 6.69
C GLU A 148 5.81 -25.75 7.40
N GLU A 149 6.23 -26.14 8.59
CA GLU A 149 7.34 -25.51 9.30
C GLU A 149 8.65 -26.20 8.91
N MET A 150 9.76 -25.44 8.93
CA MET A 150 11.08 -25.99 8.63
C MET A 150 11.38 -27.21 9.51
N PRO A 151 11.55 -28.42 8.94
CA PRO A 151 11.65 -29.66 9.73
C PRO A 151 12.96 -29.79 10.48
N ILE A 152 14.01 -29.14 9.98
CA ILE A 152 15.38 -29.28 10.49
C ILE A 152 15.95 -27.93 10.92
N HIS A 153 16.49 -27.85 12.13
CA HIS A 153 17.11 -26.62 12.61
C HIS A 153 18.39 -26.30 11.83
N HIS A 154 18.59 -25.05 11.43
CA HIS A 154 19.70 -24.59 10.58
C HIS A 154 21.12 -24.92 11.11
N THR A 155 21.26 -25.11 12.42
CA THR A 155 22.54 -25.50 13.06
C THR A 155 22.75 -27.01 13.16
N LYS A 156 21.86 -27.83 12.60
CA LYS A 156 21.94 -29.29 12.67
C LYS A 156 23.26 -29.80 12.06
N GLU A 157 23.92 -30.65 12.80
CA GLU A 157 25.11 -31.41 12.38
C GLU A 157 24.78 -32.89 12.19
N ASN A 158 25.61 -33.59 11.41
CA ASN A 158 25.44 -34.99 11.07
C ASN A 158 24.09 -35.31 10.45
N MET A 159 23.67 -34.51 9.46
CA MET A 159 22.45 -34.72 8.73
C MET A 159 22.42 -36.08 8.06
N THR A 160 21.30 -36.78 8.21
CA THR A 160 21.02 -38.05 7.52
C THR A 160 20.40 -37.80 6.14
N GLN A 161 20.42 -38.83 5.29
CA GLN A 161 19.76 -38.72 3.98
C GLN A 161 18.24 -38.51 4.10
N ASP A 162 17.60 -39.08 5.12
CA ASP A 162 16.15 -38.86 5.37
C ASP A 162 15.87 -37.42 5.78
N GLU A 163 16.70 -36.78 6.60
CA GLU A 163 16.59 -35.39 6.97
C GLU A 163 16.81 -34.46 5.76
N ILE A 164 17.72 -34.81 4.85
CA ILE A 164 17.91 -34.08 3.59
C ILE A 164 16.67 -34.22 2.71
N ALA A 165 16.09 -35.41 2.59
CA ALA A 165 14.87 -35.62 1.81
C ALA A 165 13.69 -34.79 2.35
N LEU A 166 13.50 -34.73 3.66
CA LEU A 166 12.50 -33.87 4.31
C LEU A 166 12.74 -32.38 4.01
N THR A 167 14.00 -31.92 3.98
CA THR A 167 14.33 -30.54 3.65
C THR A 167 14.06 -30.22 2.18
N ILE A 168 14.28 -31.19 1.28
CA ILE A 168 13.96 -31.05 -0.14
C ILE A 168 12.44 -30.89 -0.33
N ASP A 169 11.63 -31.74 0.33
CA ASP A 169 10.17 -31.67 0.23
C ASP A 169 9.64 -30.34 0.79
N TYR A 170 10.22 -29.86 1.90
CA TYR A 170 9.92 -28.55 2.46
C TYR A 170 10.23 -27.41 1.46
N CYS A 171 11.43 -27.36 0.88
CA CYS A 171 11.83 -26.34 -0.08
C CYS A 171 10.97 -26.39 -1.36
N ARG A 172 10.57 -27.59 -1.83
CA ARG A 172 9.61 -27.75 -2.94
C ARG A 172 8.28 -27.08 -2.61
N ASN A 173 7.79 -27.25 -1.39
CA ASN A 173 6.54 -26.63 -0.95
C ASN A 173 6.65 -25.10 -0.95
N ASP A 174 7.76 -24.53 -0.48
CA ASP A 174 7.99 -23.07 -0.49
C ASP A 174 8.10 -22.51 -1.91
N VAL A 175 8.73 -23.24 -2.85
CA VAL A 175 8.75 -22.89 -4.27
C VAL A 175 7.35 -22.90 -4.86
N MET A 176 6.53 -23.91 -4.56
CA MET A 176 5.14 -23.96 -5.06
C MET A 176 4.26 -22.87 -4.42
N ALA A 177 4.45 -22.58 -3.15
CA ALA A 177 3.78 -21.44 -2.49
C ALA A 177 4.17 -20.10 -3.14
N THR A 178 5.46 -19.92 -3.46
CA THR A 178 5.97 -18.75 -4.18
C THR A 178 5.37 -18.67 -5.58
N TYR A 179 5.19 -19.78 -6.28
CA TYR A 179 4.52 -19.84 -7.59
C TYR A 179 3.04 -19.45 -7.48
N GLU A 180 2.30 -19.95 -6.48
CA GLU A 180 0.92 -19.52 -6.24
C GLU A 180 0.84 -18.01 -5.99
N PHE A 181 1.77 -17.46 -5.22
CA PHE A 181 1.83 -16.01 -5.00
C PHE A 181 2.27 -15.24 -6.25
N TYR A 182 3.12 -15.80 -7.12
CA TYR A 182 3.41 -15.24 -8.43
C TYR A 182 2.15 -15.14 -9.30
N LYS A 183 1.28 -16.14 -9.29
CA LYS A 183 -0.02 -16.09 -9.99
C LYS A 183 -0.89 -14.95 -9.45
N VAL A 184 -0.96 -14.76 -8.14
CA VAL A 184 -1.65 -13.62 -7.52
C VAL A 184 -1.05 -12.30 -8.00
N THR A 185 0.27 -12.16 -7.98
CA THR A 185 0.99 -10.95 -8.40
C THR A 185 0.77 -10.61 -9.88
N THR A 186 0.59 -11.62 -10.72
CA THR A 186 0.29 -11.45 -12.16
C THR A 186 -1.20 -11.36 -12.47
N GLY A 187 -2.06 -11.36 -11.45
CA GLY A 187 -3.52 -11.29 -11.63
C GLY A 187 -4.17 -12.58 -12.11
N ASN A 188 -3.43 -13.67 -12.21
CA ASN A 188 -3.94 -15.00 -12.58
C ASN A 188 -4.46 -15.74 -11.34
N THR A 189 -5.53 -15.21 -10.77
CA THR A 189 -6.15 -15.70 -9.53
C THR A 189 -7.64 -15.38 -9.53
N GLU A 190 -8.41 -16.15 -8.75
CA GLU A 190 -9.83 -15.85 -8.52
C GLU A 190 -10.05 -14.89 -7.33
N HIS A 191 -9.00 -14.49 -6.63
CA HIS A 191 -9.12 -13.57 -5.50
C HIS A 191 -9.58 -12.18 -5.98
N PRO A 192 -10.73 -11.65 -5.47
CA PRO A 192 -11.40 -10.46 -6.02
C PRO A 192 -10.53 -9.20 -6.10
N LEU A 193 -9.59 -9.02 -5.15
CA LEU A 193 -8.72 -7.84 -5.11
C LEU A 193 -7.50 -7.91 -6.04
N TYR A 194 -7.16 -9.12 -6.54
CA TYR A 194 -5.95 -9.33 -7.35
C TYR A 194 -6.25 -9.81 -8.76
N LYS A 195 -7.45 -10.36 -9.00
CA LYS A 195 -7.85 -10.85 -10.32
C LYS A 195 -7.66 -9.77 -11.39
N ASP A 196 -7.06 -10.17 -12.50
CA ASP A 196 -6.77 -9.31 -13.65
C ASP A 196 -5.86 -8.09 -13.36
N ASN A 197 -5.18 -8.05 -12.20
CA ASN A 197 -4.28 -6.97 -11.79
C ASN A 197 -2.82 -7.42 -11.89
N ASN A 198 -2.22 -7.34 -13.08
CA ASN A 198 -0.84 -7.77 -13.32
C ASN A 198 0.16 -6.68 -12.90
N GLN A 199 0.80 -6.87 -11.75
CA GLN A 199 1.77 -5.95 -11.19
C GLN A 199 3.09 -5.88 -11.96
N ILE A 200 3.47 -6.95 -12.65
CA ILE A 200 4.69 -7.02 -13.46
C ILE A 200 4.48 -6.25 -14.77
N GLU A 201 3.35 -6.49 -15.45
CA GLU A 201 2.97 -5.77 -16.66
C GLU A 201 2.85 -4.26 -16.40
N LEU A 202 2.22 -3.87 -15.29
CA LEU A 202 2.15 -2.47 -14.86
C LEU A 202 3.54 -1.81 -14.77
N ARG A 203 4.53 -2.51 -14.22
CA ARG A 203 5.89 -1.98 -14.08
C ARG A 203 6.63 -1.89 -15.41
N GLN A 204 6.35 -2.80 -16.33
CA GLN A 204 6.83 -2.72 -17.71
C GLN A 204 6.23 -1.52 -18.45
N ASP A 205 4.92 -1.30 -18.32
CA ASP A 205 4.23 -0.15 -18.89
C ASP A 205 4.76 1.19 -18.35
N ILE A 206 5.06 1.25 -17.05
CA ILE A 206 5.68 2.41 -16.42
C ILE A 206 7.09 2.64 -16.99
N TYR A 207 7.86 1.59 -17.20
CA TYR A 207 9.17 1.70 -17.84
C TYR A 207 9.07 2.22 -19.28
N GLU A 208 8.14 1.70 -20.06
CA GLU A 208 7.91 2.14 -21.44
C GLU A 208 7.47 3.61 -21.52
N GLU A 209 6.54 4.05 -20.66
CA GLU A 209 6.00 5.41 -20.70
C GLU A 209 6.95 6.43 -20.05
N PHE A 210 7.58 6.08 -18.94
CA PHE A 210 8.36 7.03 -18.13
C PHE A 210 9.87 6.75 -18.12
N GLY A 211 10.36 5.62 -18.66
CA GLY A 211 11.77 5.22 -18.58
C GLY A 211 12.26 4.98 -17.14
N ILE A 212 11.36 4.60 -16.23
CA ILE A 212 11.69 4.30 -14.82
C ILE A 212 11.89 2.79 -14.68
N PRO A 213 13.10 2.30 -14.39
CA PRO A 213 13.38 0.85 -14.23
C PRO A 213 12.85 0.36 -12.89
N CYS A 214 11.53 0.09 -12.82
CA CYS A 214 10.82 -0.12 -11.57
C CYS A 214 10.36 -1.57 -11.33
N LEU A 215 10.94 -2.55 -12.01
CA LEU A 215 10.44 -3.93 -11.99
C LEU A 215 10.31 -4.49 -10.55
N ASN A 216 11.32 -4.25 -9.72
CA ASN A 216 11.34 -4.64 -8.31
C ASN A 216 11.03 -3.47 -7.34
N TYR A 217 10.35 -2.42 -7.81
CA TYR A 217 9.99 -1.31 -6.94
C TYR A 217 8.61 -1.53 -6.31
N SER A 218 8.49 -1.18 -5.04
CA SER A 218 7.19 -1.01 -4.42
C SER A 218 6.46 0.20 -5.01
N ASP A 219 5.15 0.24 -4.89
CA ASP A 219 4.33 1.36 -5.36
C ASP A 219 4.78 2.70 -4.78
N SER A 220 5.17 2.71 -3.51
CA SER A 220 5.74 3.90 -2.85
C SER A 220 7.04 4.37 -3.50
N LYS A 221 7.90 3.44 -3.89
CA LYS A 221 9.16 3.75 -4.59
C LYS A 221 8.90 4.25 -6.02
N ILE A 222 7.96 3.64 -6.74
CA ILE A 222 7.54 4.11 -8.07
C ILE A 222 7.04 5.56 -7.99
N GLY A 223 6.17 5.85 -7.02
CA GLY A 223 5.68 7.21 -6.79
C GLY A 223 6.80 8.21 -6.53
N ASP A 224 7.81 7.82 -5.74
CA ASP A 224 8.97 8.66 -5.45
C ASP A 224 9.82 8.96 -6.70
N GLU A 225 10.08 7.94 -7.51
CA GLU A 225 10.85 8.11 -8.76
C GLU A 225 10.09 8.96 -9.79
N MET A 226 8.76 8.84 -9.86
CA MET A 226 7.95 9.73 -10.70
C MET A 226 8.08 11.20 -10.25
N ILE A 227 7.95 11.47 -8.94
CA ILE A 227 8.10 12.83 -8.40
C ILE A 227 9.48 13.39 -8.71
N LYS A 228 10.54 12.61 -8.50
CA LYS A 228 11.92 13.01 -8.83
C LYS A 228 12.07 13.35 -10.32
N LYS A 229 11.53 12.49 -11.19
CA LYS A 229 11.60 12.71 -12.63
C LYS A 229 10.97 14.05 -13.03
N TYR A 230 9.73 14.29 -12.64
CA TYR A 230 9.02 15.53 -12.97
C TYR A 230 9.72 16.77 -12.37
N TYR A 231 10.20 16.67 -11.14
CA TYR A 231 10.94 17.76 -10.50
C TYR A 231 12.27 18.06 -11.20
N CYS A 232 13.05 17.02 -11.53
CA CYS A 232 14.33 17.20 -12.24
C CYS A 232 14.11 17.82 -13.63
N GLN A 233 13.06 17.42 -14.34
CA GLN A 233 12.69 18.00 -15.64
C GLN A 233 12.37 19.48 -15.52
N GLU A 234 11.53 19.89 -14.57
CA GLU A 234 11.15 21.29 -14.37
C GLU A 234 12.32 22.16 -13.90
N LYS A 235 13.17 21.62 -13.04
CA LYS A 235 14.33 22.35 -12.50
C LYS A 235 15.55 22.34 -13.42
N GLY A 236 15.60 21.45 -14.41
CA GLY A 236 16.75 21.30 -15.32
C GLY A 236 17.99 20.75 -14.63
N ILE A 237 17.83 19.81 -13.69
CA ILE A 237 18.92 19.19 -12.92
C ILE A 237 18.98 17.68 -13.14
N GLN A 238 20.12 17.07 -12.78
CA GLN A 238 20.28 15.61 -12.79
C GLN A 238 19.81 15.01 -11.46
N TYR A 239 19.54 13.69 -11.46
CA TYR A 239 19.17 12.95 -10.25
C TYR A 239 20.23 13.04 -9.14
N SER A 240 21.51 13.11 -9.49
CA SER A 240 22.63 13.30 -8.56
C SER A 240 22.56 14.62 -7.76
N ASP A 241 21.88 15.63 -8.31
CA ASP A 241 21.78 16.97 -7.74
C ASP A 241 20.59 17.12 -6.78
N LEU A 242 19.77 16.06 -6.66
CA LEU A 242 18.62 16.05 -5.77
C LEU A 242 19.06 16.20 -4.30
N PRO A 243 18.33 17.00 -3.50
CA PRO A 243 18.58 17.08 -2.07
C PRO A 243 18.43 15.70 -1.41
N LYS A 244 19.41 15.33 -0.59
CA LYS A 244 19.36 14.05 0.16
C LYS A 244 18.49 14.11 1.40
N LYS A 245 18.12 15.31 1.86
CA LYS A 245 17.34 15.55 3.08
C LYS A 245 16.29 16.62 2.85
N GLY A 246 15.19 16.51 3.57
CA GLY A 246 14.13 17.52 3.58
C GLY A 246 14.47 18.74 4.44
N LEU A 247 13.49 19.63 4.57
CA LEU A 247 13.59 20.87 5.34
C LEU A 247 13.11 20.69 6.78
N PHE A 248 14.04 20.73 7.71
CA PHE A 248 13.74 20.67 9.14
C PHE A 248 13.48 22.07 9.69
N ARG A 249 12.30 22.28 10.28
CA ARG A 249 11.90 23.52 10.91
C ARG A 249 11.83 23.34 12.43
N THR A 250 12.36 24.27 13.19
CA THR A 250 12.29 24.25 14.64
C THR A 250 10.86 24.47 15.18
N GLU A 251 10.09 25.28 14.45
CA GLU A 251 8.71 25.65 14.77
C GLU A 251 7.91 25.85 13.49
N VAL A 252 6.62 25.51 13.53
CA VAL A 252 5.61 25.86 12.51
C VAL A 252 4.48 26.63 13.20
N LYS A 253 4.11 27.78 12.67
CA LYS A 253 2.96 28.56 13.13
C LYS A 253 1.71 28.06 12.42
N VAL A 254 0.69 27.69 13.17
CA VAL A 254 -0.58 27.19 12.60
C VAL A 254 -1.21 28.21 11.69
N ARG A 255 -1.11 29.52 11.98
CA ARG A 255 -1.58 30.59 11.10
C ARG A 255 -1.02 30.53 9.67
N ASP A 256 0.25 30.12 9.51
CA ASP A 256 0.90 30.01 8.20
C ASP A 256 0.45 28.74 7.44
N CYS A 257 -0.33 27.89 8.11
CA CYS A 257 -0.89 26.63 7.63
C CYS A 257 -2.40 26.72 7.31
N ILE A 258 -2.96 27.92 7.30
CA ILE A 258 -4.39 28.19 7.03
C ILE A 258 -4.47 28.96 5.72
N ALA A 259 -5.31 28.52 4.78
CA ALA A 259 -5.54 29.22 3.53
C ALA A 259 -6.36 30.50 3.75
N ASP A 260 -6.13 31.53 2.92
CA ASP A 260 -6.71 32.86 3.10
C ASP A 260 -8.24 32.89 2.94
N TYR A 261 -8.83 31.94 2.23
CA TYR A 261 -10.29 31.86 2.03
C TYR A 261 -11.04 31.27 3.24
N ILE A 262 -10.32 30.70 4.23
CA ILE A 262 -10.97 30.10 5.40
C ILE A 262 -11.65 31.18 6.24
N SER A 263 -12.97 31.09 6.35
CA SER A 263 -13.81 31.99 7.15
C SER A 263 -15.05 31.27 7.65
N PHE A 264 -15.57 31.70 8.80
CA PHE A 264 -16.76 31.15 9.43
C PHE A 264 -17.78 32.22 9.74
N GLN A 265 -19.07 31.85 9.74
CA GLN A 265 -20.19 32.74 10.01
C GLN A 265 -20.56 32.74 11.50
N THR A 266 -20.51 31.57 12.15
CA THR A 266 -20.90 31.41 13.55
C THR A 266 -19.80 31.93 14.50
N PRO A 267 -20.18 32.62 15.61
CA PRO A 267 -19.21 33.08 16.61
C PRO A 267 -18.37 31.97 17.21
N GLU A 268 -18.93 30.77 17.33
CA GLU A 268 -18.27 29.59 17.86
C GLU A 268 -17.08 29.16 16.98
N LEU A 269 -17.31 29.00 15.67
CA LEU A 269 -16.26 28.61 14.74
C LEU A 269 -15.25 29.73 14.47
N GLN A 270 -15.67 31.00 14.55
CA GLN A 270 -14.76 32.15 14.53
C GLN A 270 -13.81 32.12 15.73
N ALA A 271 -14.35 31.82 16.92
CA ALA A 271 -13.54 31.69 18.14
C ALA A 271 -12.57 30.50 18.04
N PHE A 272 -13.03 29.37 17.50
CA PHE A 272 -12.19 28.20 17.23
C PHE A 272 -11.04 28.54 16.29
N LEU A 273 -11.32 29.14 15.13
CA LEU A 273 -10.30 29.58 14.17
C LEU A 273 -9.28 30.53 14.81
N LYS A 274 -9.76 31.49 15.61
CA LYS A 274 -8.90 32.42 16.33
C LYS A 274 -8.03 31.73 17.39
N LYS A 275 -8.52 30.68 18.03
CA LYS A 275 -7.77 29.85 18.98
C LYS A 275 -6.63 29.13 18.26
N VAL A 276 -6.95 28.30 17.27
CA VAL A 276 -5.98 27.45 16.59
C VAL A 276 -4.92 28.25 15.81
N SER A 277 -5.30 29.39 15.23
CA SER A 277 -4.35 30.24 14.50
C SER A 277 -3.24 30.85 15.37
N LYS A 278 -3.36 30.82 16.70
CA LYS A 278 -2.31 31.31 17.62
C LYS A 278 -1.29 30.24 17.98
N GLU A 279 -1.57 28.98 17.65
CA GLU A 279 -0.70 27.87 18.02
C GLU A 279 0.62 27.90 17.27
N ARG A 280 1.64 27.39 17.96
CA ARG A 280 3.00 27.19 17.44
C ARG A 280 3.44 25.79 17.85
N LEU A 281 3.81 25.01 16.85
CA LEU A 281 4.11 23.60 17.03
C LEU A 281 5.59 23.34 16.75
N THR A 282 6.30 22.83 17.74
CA THR A 282 7.67 22.34 17.60
C THR A 282 7.68 20.96 16.92
N MET A 283 8.85 20.41 16.66
CA MET A 283 8.97 19.10 16.02
C MET A 283 8.34 17.94 16.81
N LYS A 284 8.12 18.11 18.12
CA LYS A 284 7.56 17.07 18.98
C LYS A 284 6.04 17.19 19.16
N ASP A 285 5.48 18.34 18.84
CA ASP A 285 4.06 18.61 19.03
C ASP A 285 3.25 18.06 17.84
N GLU A 286 2.04 17.57 18.10
CA GLU A 286 1.07 17.23 17.07
C GLU A 286 -0.11 18.19 17.14
N PHE A 287 -0.62 18.61 15.98
CA PHE A 287 -1.89 19.34 15.93
C PHE A 287 -3.02 18.36 16.21
N LYS A 288 -3.72 18.59 17.29
CA LYS A 288 -4.89 17.79 17.67
C LYS A 288 -5.87 18.66 18.45
N GLU A 289 -7.06 18.81 17.90
CA GLU A 289 -8.15 19.57 18.48
C GLU A 289 -9.46 18.79 18.38
N SER A 290 -10.42 19.10 19.24
CA SER A 290 -11.79 18.60 19.14
C SER A 290 -12.77 19.73 19.38
N LEU A 291 -13.86 19.69 18.65
CA LEU A 291 -14.92 20.71 18.69
C LEU A 291 -16.28 20.01 18.62
N MET A 292 -17.18 20.35 19.54
CA MET A 292 -18.59 20.00 19.40
C MET A 292 -19.28 21.11 18.61
N PHE A 293 -19.92 20.75 17.49
CA PHE A 293 -20.66 21.68 16.67
C PHE A 293 -21.96 21.00 16.21
N TYR A 294 -23.10 21.61 16.53
CA TYR A 294 -24.41 20.97 16.48
C TYR A 294 -24.43 19.63 17.21
N GLU A 295 -24.86 18.55 16.57
CA GLU A 295 -24.98 17.22 17.19
C GLU A 295 -23.69 16.38 17.13
N ASN A 296 -22.65 16.86 16.43
CA ASN A 296 -21.44 16.09 16.15
C ASN A 296 -20.22 16.62 16.91
N ILE A 297 -19.34 15.70 17.33
CA ILE A 297 -17.99 16.02 17.76
C ILE A 297 -17.06 15.83 16.57
N TYR A 298 -16.34 16.89 16.24
CA TYR A 298 -15.33 16.89 15.16
C TYR A 298 -13.94 16.86 15.75
N THR A 299 -13.14 15.87 15.36
CA THR A 299 -11.75 15.73 15.76
C THR A 299 -10.83 16.12 14.59
N PHE A 300 -9.90 17.02 14.87
CA PHE A 300 -8.88 17.53 13.97
C PHE A 300 -7.56 16.86 14.34
N ALA A 301 -6.91 16.17 13.42
CA ALA A 301 -5.65 15.50 13.66
C ALA A 301 -4.90 15.19 12.35
N LYS A 302 -3.70 14.66 12.44
CA LYS A 302 -2.86 14.30 11.28
C LYS A 302 -3.59 13.48 10.20
N GLY A 303 -4.62 12.72 10.57
CA GLY A 303 -5.44 11.91 9.66
C GLY A 303 -6.51 12.70 8.90
N GLY A 304 -6.73 13.97 9.21
CA GLY A 304 -7.81 14.81 8.69
C GLY A 304 -8.97 14.96 9.68
N LEU A 305 -10.02 15.65 9.24
CA LEU A 305 -11.25 15.88 10.02
C LEU A 305 -12.08 14.60 10.11
N HIS A 306 -12.48 14.23 11.34
CA HIS A 306 -13.35 13.08 11.58
C HIS A 306 -14.46 13.41 12.57
N THR A 307 -15.68 12.92 12.29
CA THR A 307 -16.74 12.88 13.30
C THR A 307 -16.57 11.70 14.24
N GLU A 308 -17.00 11.85 15.50
CA GLU A 308 -17.13 10.74 16.43
C GLU A 308 -18.47 10.03 16.25
N ASN A 309 -18.57 9.21 15.21
CA ASN A 309 -19.79 8.45 14.94
C ASN A 309 -19.99 7.34 15.97
N LYS A 310 -21.21 7.26 16.53
CA LYS A 310 -21.68 6.13 17.32
C LYS A 310 -22.39 5.12 16.41
N PRO A 311 -22.52 3.83 16.82
CA PRO A 311 -23.27 2.85 16.07
C PRO A 311 -24.69 3.35 15.79
N LYS A 312 -25.02 3.54 14.51
CA LYS A 312 -26.31 4.06 14.06
C LYS A 312 -26.58 3.65 12.61
N VAL A 313 -27.86 3.43 12.31
CA VAL A 313 -28.34 3.23 10.95
C VAL A 313 -29.05 4.48 10.49
N PHE A 314 -28.69 4.96 9.30
CA PHE A 314 -29.39 6.02 8.58
C PHE A 314 -29.98 5.41 7.30
N GLU A 315 -31.21 5.77 7.00
CA GLU A 315 -31.95 5.26 5.85
C GLU A 315 -32.69 6.40 5.15
N ALA A 316 -32.54 6.48 3.84
CA ALA A 316 -33.29 7.43 3.03
C ALA A 316 -34.77 7.04 3.03
N ASP A 317 -35.65 8.04 3.05
CA ASP A 317 -37.12 7.88 3.08
C ASP A 317 -37.83 8.68 1.98
N ASN A 318 -39.13 8.82 2.10
CA ASN A 318 -39.93 9.58 1.13
C ASN A 318 -39.58 11.08 1.11
N ASP A 319 -39.11 11.63 2.21
CA ASP A 319 -38.86 13.07 2.38
C ASP A 319 -37.36 13.40 2.38
N ASN A 320 -36.50 12.46 2.76
CA ASN A 320 -35.06 12.67 2.94
C ASN A 320 -34.21 11.75 2.06
N ILE A 321 -33.09 12.27 1.58
CA ILE A 321 -32.06 11.53 0.87
C ILE A 321 -30.73 11.58 1.66
N ILE A 322 -29.89 10.58 1.45
CA ILE A 322 -28.52 10.54 1.99
C ILE A 322 -27.55 10.78 0.85
N VAL A 323 -26.73 11.81 0.99
CA VAL A 323 -25.72 12.18 -0.02
C VAL A 323 -24.35 12.27 0.63
N ASP A 324 -23.37 11.66 -0.01
CA ASP A 324 -21.95 11.74 0.34
C ASP A 324 -21.25 12.63 -0.69
N TRP A 325 -20.55 13.63 -0.22
CA TRP A 325 -19.77 14.56 -1.02
C TRP A 325 -18.29 14.38 -0.72
N ASP A 326 -17.58 13.64 -1.59
CA ASP A 326 -16.13 13.45 -1.52
C ASP A 326 -15.40 14.54 -2.33
N VAL A 327 -14.31 15.07 -1.81
CA VAL A 327 -13.48 16.04 -2.55
C VAL A 327 -12.51 15.33 -3.47
N SER A 328 -12.61 15.60 -4.76
CA SER A 328 -11.78 14.97 -5.77
C SER A 328 -10.29 15.31 -5.58
N SER A 329 -9.46 14.28 -5.36
CA SER A 329 -8.00 14.43 -5.19
C SER A 329 -7.63 15.50 -4.15
N TYR A 330 -8.22 15.45 -2.97
CA TYR A 330 -8.25 16.53 -1.98
C TYR A 330 -6.86 17.11 -1.64
N TYR A 331 -5.95 16.31 -1.11
CA TYR A 331 -4.62 16.80 -0.72
C TYR A 331 -3.79 17.35 -1.89
N PRO A 332 -3.76 16.71 -3.07
CA PRO A 332 -3.20 17.31 -4.27
C PRO A 332 -3.81 18.67 -4.63
N ALA A 333 -5.15 18.77 -4.60
CA ALA A 333 -5.85 20.01 -4.90
C ALA A 333 -5.47 21.12 -3.91
N ILE A 334 -5.39 20.84 -2.60
CA ILE A 334 -4.94 21.79 -1.58
C ILE A 334 -3.53 22.32 -1.90
N ILE A 335 -2.59 21.43 -2.18
CA ILE A 335 -1.20 21.81 -2.48
C ILE A 335 -1.13 22.67 -3.75
N ILE A 336 -1.75 22.19 -4.83
CA ILE A 336 -1.66 22.82 -6.16
C ILE A 336 -2.41 24.16 -6.21
N ASN A 337 -3.65 24.21 -5.72
CA ASN A 337 -4.49 25.40 -5.84
C ASN A 337 -4.05 26.54 -4.90
N ASN A 338 -3.41 26.20 -3.78
CA ASN A 338 -2.83 27.18 -2.87
C ASN A 338 -1.35 27.51 -3.17
N GLY A 339 -0.79 26.96 -4.24
CA GLY A 339 0.60 27.26 -4.67
C GLY A 339 1.65 26.82 -3.66
N ARG A 340 1.43 25.69 -2.93
CA ARG A 340 2.32 25.22 -1.87
C ARG A 340 3.32 24.20 -2.38
N TYR A 341 4.50 24.19 -1.79
CA TYR A 341 5.61 23.28 -2.13
C TYR A 341 6.58 23.18 -0.94
N PRO A 342 7.42 22.13 -0.88
CA PRO A 342 8.49 22.07 0.12
C PRO A 342 9.45 23.26 -0.04
N GLY A 343 9.65 24.04 1.03
CA GLY A 343 10.30 25.35 0.96
C GLY A 343 11.74 25.31 0.40
N HIS A 344 12.44 24.19 0.50
CA HIS A 344 13.81 24.01 -0.01
C HIS A 344 13.87 23.60 -1.49
N LEU A 345 12.74 23.18 -2.08
CA LEU A 345 12.70 22.72 -3.48
C LEU A 345 12.30 23.81 -4.47
N GLY A 346 11.59 24.85 -4.01
CA GLY A 346 11.18 25.96 -4.85
C GLY A 346 9.93 25.69 -5.69
N LYS A 347 9.59 26.68 -6.52
CA LYS A 347 8.39 26.64 -7.39
C LYS A 347 8.44 25.53 -8.43
N GLU A 348 9.62 25.11 -8.83
CA GLU A 348 9.83 24.05 -9.81
C GLU A 348 9.23 22.73 -9.33
N PHE A 349 9.25 22.48 -8.01
CA PHE A 349 8.56 21.33 -7.46
C PHE A 349 7.04 21.39 -7.70
N LEU A 350 6.43 22.54 -7.48
CA LEU A 350 5.00 22.75 -7.73
C LEU A 350 4.66 22.59 -9.21
N LEU A 351 5.50 23.07 -10.12
CA LEU A 351 5.29 22.92 -11.57
C LEU A 351 5.34 21.44 -11.97
N GLY A 352 6.38 20.70 -11.55
CA GLY A 352 6.47 19.27 -11.82
C GLY A 352 5.32 18.46 -11.19
N TYR A 353 4.92 18.80 -9.97
CA TYR A 353 3.78 18.16 -9.30
C TYR A 353 2.46 18.42 -10.04
N ARG A 354 2.23 19.65 -10.49
CA ARG A 354 1.07 20.04 -11.31
C ARG A 354 1.07 19.29 -12.65
N ALA A 355 2.19 19.24 -13.35
CA ALA A 355 2.31 18.54 -14.64
C ALA A 355 1.97 17.04 -14.49
N MET A 356 2.44 16.40 -13.41
CA MET A 356 2.11 15.01 -13.11
C MET A 356 0.60 14.82 -12.82
N PHE A 357 0.01 15.75 -12.09
CA PHE A 357 -1.43 15.75 -11.78
C PHE A 357 -2.28 15.95 -13.04
N GLU A 358 -1.94 16.92 -13.89
CA GLU A 358 -2.62 17.21 -15.15
C GLU A 358 -2.51 16.03 -16.14
N LYS A 359 -1.34 15.39 -16.25
CA LYS A 359 -1.16 14.16 -17.06
C LYS A 359 -2.11 13.06 -16.60
N ARG A 360 -2.27 12.88 -15.27
CA ARG A 360 -3.24 11.91 -14.73
C ARG A 360 -4.68 12.25 -15.12
N LEU A 361 -5.08 13.53 -15.03
CA LEU A 361 -6.44 13.96 -15.41
C LEU A 361 -6.71 13.77 -16.90
N GLU A 362 -5.73 14.06 -17.76
CA GLU A 362 -5.81 13.83 -19.21
C GLU A 362 -6.04 12.35 -19.54
N LEU A 363 -5.32 11.44 -18.86
CA LEU A 363 -5.40 10.00 -19.12
C LEU A 363 -6.62 9.32 -18.45
N LYS A 364 -7.18 9.89 -17.38
CA LYS A 364 -8.30 9.29 -16.60
C LYS A 364 -9.51 8.88 -17.46
N PRO A 365 -9.98 9.67 -18.45
CA PRO A 365 -11.09 9.26 -19.31
C PRO A 365 -10.74 8.07 -20.23
N LEU A 366 -9.48 7.97 -20.67
CA LEU A 366 -9.00 6.92 -21.57
C LEU A 366 -8.82 5.59 -20.83
N ALA A 367 -8.52 5.63 -19.53
CA ALA A 367 -8.33 4.48 -18.66
C ALA A 367 -9.55 3.53 -18.61
N LYS A 368 -10.76 4.02 -18.90
CA LYS A 368 -11.97 3.19 -18.97
C LYS A 368 -11.99 2.22 -20.15
N LYS A 369 -11.16 2.44 -21.16
CA LYS A 369 -11.15 1.69 -22.43
C LYS A 369 -9.84 0.95 -22.67
N ASP A 370 -8.79 1.29 -21.96
CA ASP A 370 -7.44 0.77 -22.15
C ASP A 370 -6.82 0.41 -20.79
N LYS A 371 -6.52 -0.89 -20.62
CA LYS A 371 -5.97 -1.46 -19.38
C LYS A 371 -4.57 -0.92 -19.07
N LYS A 372 -3.73 -0.72 -20.10
CA LYS A 372 -2.40 -0.11 -19.95
C LYS A 372 -2.51 1.31 -19.42
N ILE A 373 -3.38 2.12 -20.01
CA ILE A 373 -3.63 3.49 -19.55
C ILE A 373 -4.22 3.49 -18.12
N ALA A 374 -5.08 2.52 -17.79
CA ALA A 374 -5.61 2.38 -16.43
C ALA A 374 -4.50 2.14 -15.39
N GLY A 375 -3.54 1.29 -15.71
CA GLY A 375 -2.35 1.05 -14.89
C GLY A 375 -1.51 2.32 -14.70
N ILE A 376 -1.21 3.04 -15.79
CA ILE A 376 -0.46 4.32 -15.75
C ILE A 376 -1.19 5.36 -14.90
N VAL A 377 -2.50 5.51 -15.06
CA VAL A 377 -3.34 6.42 -14.24
C VAL A 377 -3.30 6.02 -12.77
N GLY A 378 -3.31 4.71 -12.47
CA GLY A 378 -3.14 4.17 -11.13
C GLY A 378 -1.79 4.56 -10.51
N ALA A 379 -0.70 4.37 -11.23
CA ALA A 379 0.65 4.75 -10.80
C ALA A 379 0.78 6.28 -10.57
N LEU A 380 0.26 7.09 -11.49
CA LEU A 380 0.22 8.55 -11.32
C LEU A 380 -0.63 8.96 -10.10
N LYS A 381 -1.75 8.26 -9.84
CA LYS A 381 -2.58 8.49 -8.64
C LYS A 381 -1.78 8.24 -7.37
N LEU A 382 -1.04 7.14 -7.31
CA LEU A 382 -0.18 6.82 -6.17
C LEU A 382 0.91 7.86 -5.98
N ALA A 383 1.61 8.27 -7.06
CA ALA A 383 2.65 9.29 -7.02
C ALA A 383 2.11 10.63 -6.49
N VAL A 384 1.01 11.10 -7.07
CA VAL A 384 0.38 12.37 -6.69
C VAL A 384 -0.06 12.36 -5.22
N ASN A 385 -0.70 11.29 -4.75
CA ASN A 385 -1.16 11.17 -3.37
C ASN A 385 -0.01 10.98 -2.37
N SER A 386 1.12 10.39 -2.79
CA SER A 386 2.25 10.12 -1.91
C SER A 386 3.00 11.38 -1.44
N VAL A 387 2.87 12.51 -2.15
CA VAL A 387 3.54 13.77 -1.80
C VAL A 387 3.21 14.22 -0.38
N TYR A 388 1.93 14.13 0.03
CA TYR A 388 1.52 14.43 1.41
C TYR A 388 2.25 13.54 2.43
N GLY A 389 2.17 12.22 2.27
CA GLY A 389 2.83 11.26 3.16
C GLY A 389 4.34 11.49 3.23
N LYS A 390 4.99 11.68 2.08
CA LYS A 390 6.43 11.95 1.99
C LYS A 390 6.83 13.30 2.58
N SER A 391 5.98 14.32 2.50
CA SER A 391 6.24 15.61 3.16
C SER A 391 6.20 15.51 4.68
N SER A 392 5.57 14.46 5.24
CA SER A 392 5.52 14.17 6.67
C SER A 392 6.61 13.22 7.17
N ASP A 393 7.31 12.53 6.26
CA ASP A 393 8.35 11.57 6.60
C ASP A 393 9.72 12.27 6.71
N MET A 394 10.30 12.25 7.90
CA MET A 394 11.60 12.89 8.19
C MET A 394 12.78 12.33 7.38
N LEU A 395 12.66 11.12 6.85
CA LEU A 395 13.67 10.51 6.00
C LEU A 395 13.51 10.89 4.52
N SER A 396 12.38 11.49 4.17
CA SER A 396 12.09 11.88 2.79
C SER A 396 12.84 13.15 2.38
N TRP A 397 13.32 13.17 1.15
CA TRP A 397 13.96 14.34 0.54
C TRP A 397 13.00 15.52 0.32
N ILE A 398 11.68 15.27 0.29
CA ILE A 398 10.64 16.31 0.20
C ILE A 398 10.02 16.66 1.56
N TYR A 399 10.58 16.14 2.68
CA TYR A 399 10.08 16.47 4.01
C TYR A 399 10.03 17.99 4.23
N ASP A 400 8.84 18.48 4.54
CA ASP A 400 8.61 19.84 5.05
C ASP A 400 7.32 19.84 5.88
N ARG A 401 7.48 19.88 7.18
CA ARG A 401 6.37 19.85 8.13
C ARG A 401 5.35 20.97 7.88
N GLN A 402 5.78 22.13 7.40
CA GLN A 402 4.86 23.23 7.11
C GLN A 402 3.93 22.87 5.95
N LEU A 403 4.43 22.20 4.92
CA LEU A 403 3.61 21.71 3.80
C LEU A 403 2.59 20.68 4.29
N THR A 404 3.04 19.71 5.10
CA THR A 404 2.14 18.69 5.68
C THR A 404 1.02 19.34 6.48
N MET A 405 1.37 20.23 7.42
CA MET A 405 0.41 20.91 8.28
C MET A 405 -0.52 21.84 7.50
N PHE A 406 0.01 22.55 6.49
CA PHE A 406 -0.83 23.37 5.60
C PHE A 406 -1.90 22.51 4.91
N THR A 407 -1.50 21.35 4.38
CA THR A 407 -2.39 20.45 3.66
C THR A 407 -3.49 19.92 4.60
N THR A 408 -3.11 19.44 5.78
CA THR A 408 -4.07 18.86 6.74
C THR A 408 -5.00 19.93 7.32
N ILE A 409 -4.46 20.99 7.92
CA ILE A 409 -5.23 22.01 8.62
C ILE A 409 -6.15 22.79 7.66
N THR A 410 -5.64 23.17 6.46
CA THR A 410 -6.47 23.82 5.45
C THR A 410 -7.58 22.87 4.98
N GLY A 411 -7.30 21.59 4.79
CA GLY A 411 -8.31 20.60 4.44
C GLY A 411 -9.39 20.46 5.51
N GLU A 412 -9.00 20.26 6.76
CA GLU A 412 -9.94 20.15 7.88
C GLU A 412 -10.85 21.40 8.02
N LEU A 413 -10.26 22.58 7.96
CA LEU A 413 -11.02 23.84 8.07
C LEU A 413 -11.89 24.10 6.83
N SER A 414 -11.47 23.68 5.64
CA SER A 414 -12.28 23.79 4.43
C SER A 414 -13.55 22.91 4.50
N LEU A 415 -13.41 21.68 4.98
CA LEU A 415 -14.58 20.82 5.23
C LEU A 415 -15.48 21.39 6.33
N LEU A 416 -14.90 21.96 7.39
CA LEU A 416 -15.67 22.60 8.45
C LEU A 416 -16.48 23.79 7.93
N MET A 417 -15.97 24.55 6.92
CA MET A 417 -16.76 25.61 6.26
C MET A 417 -17.99 25.04 5.53
N LEU A 418 -17.85 23.90 4.87
CA LEU A 418 -18.95 23.22 4.19
C LEU A 418 -19.98 22.70 5.20
N ILE A 419 -19.49 22.10 6.28
CA ILE A 419 -20.29 21.61 7.40
C ILE A 419 -21.09 22.76 8.02
N GLU A 420 -20.45 23.91 8.33
CA GLU A 420 -21.13 25.07 8.86
C GLU A 420 -22.28 25.55 7.94
N ALA A 421 -22.00 25.62 6.64
CA ALA A 421 -23.01 26.07 5.68
C ALA A 421 -24.20 25.11 5.56
N TYR A 422 -23.99 23.81 5.67
CA TYR A 422 -25.06 22.82 5.70
C TYR A 422 -25.91 22.94 6.97
N GLU A 423 -25.29 22.97 8.14
CA GLU A 423 -26.01 23.04 9.43
C GLU A 423 -26.82 24.35 9.56
N LEU A 424 -26.28 25.48 9.09
CA LEU A 424 -26.99 26.75 9.05
C LEU A 424 -28.19 26.75 8.09
N ALA A 425 -28.24 25.80 7.16
CA ALA A 425 -29.35 25.63 6.21
C ALA A 425 -30.29 24.48 6.58
N ASP A 426 -30.24 23.99 7.83
CA ASP A 426 -31.02 22.85 8.31
C ASP A 426 -30.76 21.55 7.51
N ILE A 427 -29.55 21.40 6.96
CA ILE A 427 -29.08 20.16 6.31
C ILE A 427 -28.19 19.41 7.32
N HIS A 428 -28.69 18.27 7.77
CA HIS A 428 -28.05 17.52 8.84
C HIS A 428 -26.79 16.78 8.36
N VAL A 429 -25.63 17.02 9.01
CA VAL A 429 -24.38 16.32 8.75
C VAL A 429 -24.37 15.02 9.55
N ILE A 430 -24.33 13.88 8.83
CA ILE A 430 -24.25 12.53 9.43
C ILE A 430 -22.81 12.19 9.82
N SER A 431 -21.85 12.49 8.93
CA SER A 431 -20.47 12.10 9.07
C SER A 431 -19.54 13.01 8.28
N ALA A 432 -18.33 13.21 8.78
CA ALA A 432 -17.21 13.76 8.02
C ALA A 432 -15.97 12.87 8.22
N ASN A 433 -15.25 12.61 7.13
CA ASN A 433 -14.10 11.71 7.16
C ASN A 433 -13.05 12.15 6.14
N THR A 434 -12.01 12.81 6.61
CA THR A 434 -10.79 13.20 5.87
C THR A 434 -11.05 14.11 4.66
N ASP A 435 -11.77 13.63 3.66
CA ASP A 435 -11.99 14.26 2.35
C ASP A 435 -13.46 14.30 1.91
N GLY A 436 -14.36 13.86 2.79
CA GLY A 436 -15.79 13.81 2.47
C GLY A 436 -16.70 14.20 3.62
N VAL A 437 -17.92 14.61 3.27
CA VAL A 437 -19.02 14.92 4.19
C VAL A 437 -20.27 14.20 3.74
N THR A 438 -20.82 13.36 4.61
CA THR A 438 -22.11 12.68 4.39
C THR A 438 -23.21 13.44 5.08
N ILE A 439 -24.28 13.75 4.36
CA ILE A 439 -25.43 14.53 4.84
C ILE A 439 -26.74 13.78 4.66
N MET A 440 -27.70 14.07 5.51
CA MET A 440 -29.12 13.77 5.29
C MET A 440 -29.84 15.08 4.96
N VAL A 441 -30.43 15.15 3.79
CA VAL A 441 -31.06 16.37 3.29
C VAL A 441 -32.51 16.12 2.92
N ASN A 442 -33.41 17.00 3.41
CA ASN A 442 -34.80 17.00 2.97
C ASN A 442 -34.88 17.38 1.49
N LYS A 443 -35.72 16.69 0.73
CA LYS A 443 -35.87 16.92 -0.72
C LYS A 443 -36.23 18.35 -1.10
N SER A 444 -36.86 19.09 -0.20
CA SER A 444 -37.16 20.52 -0.39
C SER A 444 -35.92 21.43 -0.31
N LEU A 445 -34.80 20.93 0.25
CA LEU A 445 -33.55 21.67 0.43
C LEU A 445 -32.47 21.28 -0.59
N ILE A 446 -32.78 20.44 -1.59
CA ILE A 446 -31.82 20.00 -2.60
C ILE A 446 -31.18 21.18 -3.36
N ASP A 447 -32.00 22.15 -3.78
CA ASP A 447 -31.48 23.33 -4.47
C ASP A 447 -30.55 24.14 -3.57
N LYS A 448 -30.90 24.27 -2.29
CA LYS A 448 -30.05 24.94 -1.29
C LYS A 448 -28.73 24.21 -1.06
N MET A 449 -28.73 22.89 -1.01
CA MET A 449 -27.52 22.06 -0.97
C MET A 449 -26.61 22.34 -2.17
N HIS A 450 -27.18 22.41 -3.38
CA HIS A 450 -26.39 22.70 -4.59
C HIS A 450 -25.84 24.15 -4.60
N GLU A 451 -26.57 25.13 -4.09
CA GLU A 451 -26.07 26.50 -3.90
C GLU A 451 -24.84 26.52 -2.96
N ILE A 452 -24.95 25.84 -1.82
CA ILE A 452 -23.85 25.71 -0.84
C ILE A 452 -22.64 25.06 -1.48
N ASN A 453 -22.83 23.95 -2.19
CA ASN A 453 -21.72 23.26 -2.87
C ASN A 453 -21.02 24.14 -3.91
N SER A 454 -21.84 24.87 -4.71
CA SER A 454 -21.29 25.76 -5.73
C SER A 454 -20.50 26.92 -5.12
N TRP A 455 -21.02 27.52 -4.06
CA TRP A 455 -20.31 28.55 -3.29
C TRP A 455 -18.98 28.01 -2.74
N TRP A 456 -19.01 26.81 -2.10
CA TRP A 456 -17.82 26.21 -1.50
C TRP A 456 -16.76 25.86 -2.56
N MET A 457 -17.17 25.26 -3.68
CA MET A 457 -16.28 24.94 -4.80
C MET A 457 -15.67 26.21 -5.42
N GLU A 458 -16.44 27.29 -5.51
CA GLU A 458 -15.94 28.58 -6.01
C GLU A 458 -14.92 29.20 -5.05
N ALA A 459 -15.18 29.17 -3.74
CA ALA A 459 -14.29 29.73 -2.72
C ALA A 459 -12.98 28.95 -2.59
N THR A 460 -13.03 27.61 -2.62
CA THR A 460 -11.89 26.73 -2.37
C THR A 460 -11.13 26.32 -3.64
N LYS A 461 -11.79 26.38 -4.80
CA LYS A 461 -11.33 25.81 -6.08
C LYS A 461 -11.15 24.28 -6.04
N TYR A 462 -11.89 23.60 -5.16
CA TYR A 462 -11.94 22.12 -5.09
C TYR A 462 -13.20 21.62 -5.78
N GLU A 463 -13.21 20.36 -6.19
CA GLU A 463 -14.34 19.71 -6.85
C GLU A 463 -14.97 18.68 -5.93
N LEU A 464 -16.31 18.65 -5.85
CA LEU A 464 -17.08 17.69 -5.09
C LEU A 464 -17.64 16.60 -6.02
N GLU A 465 -17.40 15.34 -5.66
CA GLU A 465 -17.96 14.16 -6.30
C GLU A 465 -19.12 13.62 -5.46
N ARG A 466 -20.30 13.40 -6.10
CA ARG A 466 -21.52 12.97 -5.42
C ARG A 466 -21.67 11.46 -5.42
N THR A 467 -22.05 10.91 -4.27
CA THR A 467 -22.54 9.53 -4.14
C THR A 467 -23.85 9.53 -3.35
N ASP A 468 -24.89 8.88 -3.89
CA ASP A 468 -26.19 8.77 -3.23
C ASP A 468 -26.31 7.40 -2.55
N TYR A 469 -26.73 7.40 -1.29
CA TYR A 469 -26.97 6.19 -0.52
C TYR A 469 -28.46 6.00 -0.20
N GLN A 470 -28.88 4.75 -0.26
CA GLN A 470 -30.17 4.33 0.27
C GLN A 470 -30.10 4.13 1.79
N LYS A 471 -28.97 3.56 2.26
CA LYS A 471 -28.78 3.20 3.67
C LYS A 471 -27.31 3.23 4.04
N ILE A 472 -26.98 3.71 5.23
CA ILE A 472 -25.64 3.64 5.81
C ILE A 472 -25.73 3.11 7.23
N ILE A 473 -24.89 2.13 7.54
CA ILE A 473 -24.76 1.50 8.85
C ILE A 473 -23.36 1.83 9.37
N PHE A 474 -23.25 2.70 10.37
CA PHE A 474 -22.00 3.01 11.04
C PHE A 474 -21.82 2.13 12.28
N SER A 475 -20.63 1.55 12.46
CA SER A 475 -20.08 1.18 13.76
C SER A 475 -19.21 2.33 14.30
N THR A 476 -18.33 2.84 13.45
CA THR A 476 -17.54 4.08 13.66
C THR A 476 -17.45 4.84 12.34
N VAL A 477 -16.83 6.03 12.34
CA VAL A 477 -16.58 6.80 11.10
C VAL A 477 -15.72 6.02 10.08
N ASN A 478 -14.91 5.08 10.53
CA ASN A 478 -14.04 4.27 9.69
C ASN A 478 -14.54 2.83 9.46
N ASP A 479 -15.59 2.42 10.18
CA ASP A 479 -16.16 1.08 10.12
C ASP A 479 -17.63 1.20 9.75
N TYR A 480 -17.95 1.03 8.47
CA TYR A 480 -19.32 1.17 7.97
C TYR A 480 -19.62 0.30 6.75
N LEU A 481 -20.91 0.04 6.57
CA LEU A 481 -21.50 -0.54 5.38
C LEU A 481 -22.51 0.46 4.81
N ALA A 482 -22.41 0.78 3.51
CA ALA A 482 -23.33 1.67 2.83
C ALA A 482 -23.89 1.02 1.56
N ILE A 483 -25.21 1.15 1.36
CA ILE A 483 -25.92 0.66 0.19
C ILE A 483 -26.23 1.88 -0.67
N LYS A 484 -25.64 1.93 -1.87
CA LYS A 484 -25.89 2.99 -2.84
C LYS A 484 -27.28 2.84 -3.46
N THR A 485 -27.81 3.93 -4.01
CA THR A 485 -29.10 3.92 -4.71
C THR A 485 -29.14 3.03 -5.95
N ASN A 486 -28.00 2.70 -6.54
CA ASN A 486 -27.85 1.74 -7.66
C ASN A 486 -27.71 0.28 -7.21
N GLY A 487 -27.74 0.00 -5.90
CA GLY A 487 -27.60 -1.33 -5.31
C GLY A 487 -26.17 -1.77 -5.01
N GLU A 488 -25.15 -0.99 -5.39
CA GLU A 488 -23.77 -1.27 -5.02
C GLU A 488 -23.55 -1.14 -3.51
N ILE A 489 -22.70 -1.98 -2.95
CA ILE A 489 -22.36 -1.97 -1.52
C ILE A 489 -20.94 -1.44 -1.35
N LYS A 490 -20.79 -0.38 -0.54
CA LYS A 490 -19.50 0.15 -0.09
C LYS A 490 -19.25 -0.34 1.33
N LYS A 491 -18.11 -1.00 1.56
CA LYS A 491 -17.72 -1.52 2.88
C LYS A 491 -16.39 -0.90 3.30
N LYS A 492 -16.24 -0.60 4.60
CA LYS A 492 -15.01 -0.07 5.18
C LYS A 492 -14.77 -0.66 6.58
N GLY A 493 -13.49 -0.84 6.93
CA GLY A 493 -13.08 -1.34 8.25
C GLY A 493 -13.60 -2.75 8.53
N ASP A 494 -14.23 -2.93 9.68
CA ASP A 494 -14.72 -4.22 10.18
C ASP A 494 -15.86 -4.84 9.34
N PHE A 495 -16.43 -4.11 8.39
CA PHE A 495 -17.42 -4.64 7.45
C PHE A 495 -16.80 -5.22 6.17
N LEU A 496 -15.48 -5.17 5.99
CA LEU A 496 -14.81 -5.76 4.84
C LEU A 496 -14.95 -7.28 4.86
N THR A 497 -15.32 -7.87 3.74
CA THR A 497 -15.36 -9.32 3.53
C THR A 497 -14.20 -9.82 2.68
N ASP A 498 -13.60 -8.94 1.87
CA ASP A 498 -12.43 -9.22 1.07
C ASP A 498 -11.23 -8.46 1.62
N PHE A 499 -10.13 -9.18 1.85
CA PHE A 499 -8.95 -8.65 2.51
C PHE A 499 -7.73 -8.78 1.60
N GLU A 500 -6.86 -7.77 1.64
CA GLU A 500 -5.50 -7.92 1.09
C GLU A 500 -4.74 -9.00 1.89
N LEU A 501 -3.92 -9.79 1.22
CA LEU A 501 -3.23 -10.95 1.80
C LEU A 501 -2.32 -10.64 3.00
N HIS A 502 -1.89 -9.37 3.18
CA HIS A 502 -1.13 -8.97 4.36
C HIS A 502 -2.01 -8.70 5.59
N LYS A 503 -3.34 -8.63 5.43
CA LYS A 503 -4.29 -8.37 6.52
C LYS A 503 -4.79 -9.66 7.14
N ASN A 504 -5.16 -9.55 8.41
CA ASN A 504 -5.70 -10.68 9.16
C ASN A 504 -7.18 -10.91 8.82
N LYS A 505 -7.51 -12.10 8.34
CA LYS A 505 -8.89 -12.54 8.04
C LYS A 505 -9.60 -13.19 9.23
N SER A 506 -9.17 -12.96 10.47
CA SER A 506 -9.78 -13.58 11.66
C SER A 506 -11.29 -13.35 11.72
N ALA A 507 -12.05 -14.42 12.04
CA ALA A 507 -13.49 -14.40 12.21
C ALA A 507 -14.25 -13.72 11.04
N ARG A 508 -13.87 -13.98 9.79
CA ARG A 508 -14.49 -13.43 8.58
C ARG A 508 -15.98 -13.68 8.50
N ILE A 509 -16.48 -14.72 9.19
CA ILE A 509 -17.93 -14.98 9.31
C ILE A 509 -18.70 -13.79 9.90
N VAL A 510 -18.06 -12.93 10.74
CA VAL A 510 -18.73 -11.78 11.35
C VAL A 510 -19.14 -10.75 10.31
N PRO A 511 -18.22 -10.16 9.50
CA PRO A 511 -18.63 -9.23 8.44
C PRO A 511 -19.55 -9.88 7.40
N ILE A 512 -19.37 -11.15 7.06
CA ILE A 512 -20.27 -11.87 6.16
C ILE A 512 -21.69 -11.91 6.72
N ALA A 513 -21.88 -12.27 7.99
CA ALA A 513 -23.18 -12.34 8.62
C ALA A 513 -23.84 -10.96 8.78
N LEU A 514 -23.04 -9.92 9.09
CA LEU A 514 -23.52 -8.53 9.15
C LEU A 514 -23.97 -8.02 7.77
N GLU A 515 -23.21 -8.30 6.72
CA GLU A 515 -23.60 -7.95 5.36
C GLU A 515 -24.93 -8.62 4.98
N GLN A 516 -25.07 -9.93 5.19
CA GLN A 516 -26.31 -10.66 4.91
C GLN A 516 -27.50 -10.10 5.71
N PHE A 517 -27.28 -9.72 6.96
CA PHE A 517 -28.33 -9.14 7.80
C PHE A 517 -28.76 -7.75 7.31
N PHE A 518 -27.83 -6.83 7.04
CA PHE A 518 -28.17 -5.45 6.70
C PHE A 518 -28.58 -5.24 5.25
N VAL A 519 -28.13 -6.11 4.33
CA VAL A 519 -28.40 -6.01 2.89
C VAL A 519 -29.56 -6.89 2.45
N ASN A 520 -29.62 -8.13 2.96
CA ASN A 520 -30.54 -9.17 2.48
C ASN A 520 -31.60 -9.56 3.52
N ASP A 521 -31.63 -8.90 4.69
CA ASP A 521 -32.53 -9.20 5.82
C ASP A 521 -32.43 -10.66 6.31
N VAL A 522 -31.28 -11.33 6.10
CA VAL A 522 -31.04 -12.70 6.55
C VAL A 522 -30.62 -12.68 8.01
N PRO A 523 -31.31 -13.40 8.92
CA PRO A 523 -30.90 -13.46 10.33
C PRO A 523 -29.46 -13.94 10.49
N VAL A 524 -28.67 -13.28 11.36
CA VAL A 524 -27.26 -13.61 11.63
C VAL A 524 -27.08 -15.12 11.93
N ALA A 525 -27.95 -15.71 12.76
CA ALA A 525 -27.91 -17.13 13.08
C ALA A 525 -28.06 -18.04 11.84
N THR A 526 -28.91 -17.63 10.88
CA THR A 526 -29.12 -18.38 9.63
C THR A 526 -27.85 -18.38 8.78
N THR A 527 -27.21 -17.23 8.64
CA THR A 527 -25.94 -17.14 7.91
C THR A 527 -24.86 -18.00 8.58
N ILE A 528 -24.71 -17.89 9.91
CA ILE A 528 -23.71 -18.66 10.66
C ILE A 528 -23.95 -20.16 10.50
N HIS A 529 -25.20 -20.66 10.59
CA HIS A 529 -25.47 -22.09 10.46
C HIS A 529 -25.29 -22.65 9.05
N ASN A 530 -25.50 -21.83 8.03
CA ASN A 530 -25.44 -22.26 6.62
C ASN A 530 -24.06 -22.04 5.96
N HIS A 531 -23.18 -21.29 6.58
CA HIS A 531 -21.86 -21.03 6.02
C HIS A 531 -20.94 -22.24 6.20
N THR A 532 -20.35 -22.71 5.09
CA THR A 532 -19.63 -24.00 5.06
C THR A 532 -18.12 -23.87 5.15
N ASN A 533 -17.55 -22.69 4.86
CA ASN A 533 -16.11 -22.48 4.95
C ASN A 533 -15.68 -22.36 6.42
N ILE A 534 -15.05 -23.41 6.95
CA ILE A 534 -14.60 -23.47 8.35
C ILE A 534 -13.52 -22.42 8.66
N TYR A 535 -12.69 -22.05 7.69
CA TYR A 535 -11.63 -21.06 7.88
C TYR A 535 -12.16 -19.66 8.22
N ASP A 536 -13.40 -19.34 7.81
CA ASP A 536 -14.02 -18.05 8.12
C ASP A 536 -14.45 -17.93 9.59
N TYR A 537 -14.51 -19.05 10.33
CA TYR A 537 -14.77 -19.07 11.77
C TYR A 537 -13.49 -18.99 12.62
N CYS A 538 -12.31 -19.17 12.01
CA CYS A 538 -11.06 -19.25 12.73
C CYS A 538 -10.55 -17.87 13.18
N LEU A 539 -9.99 -17.83 14.38
CA LEU A 539 -9.15 -16.74 14.82
C LEU A 539 -7.71 -17.03 14.36
N ARG A 540 -7.17 -16.17 13.50
CA ARG A 540 -5.83 -16.30 12.95
C ARG A 540 -4.86 -15.51 13.82
N GLN A 541 -4.02 -16.21 14.56
CA GLN A 541 -3.00 -15.61 15.43
C GLN A 541 -1.59 -15.87 14.87
N LYS A 542 -0.68 -14.91 15.10
CA LYS A 542 0.75 -15.10 14.87
C LYS A 542 1.32 -15.97 15.96
#